data_d24b65952a7c7872ed3084acfe8ecfc0
#
_entry.id   d24b65952a7c7872ed3084acfe8ecfc0
#
_cell.length_a   1.000
_cell.length_b   1.000
_cell.length_c   1.000
_cell.angle_alpha   90.00
_cell.angle_beta   90.00
_cell.angle_gamma   90.00
#
_symmetry.space_group_name_H-M   'P 1'
#
loop_
_entity.id
_entity.type
_entity.pdbx_description
1 polymer ?
#
loop_
_entity_poly.entity_id
_entity_poly.type
_entity_poly.pdbx_seq_one_letter_code
_entity_poly.pdbx_strand_id
1 'polypeptide(L)' 'MSLSINDKRVLRLIKVGAENSITGAEISLITKLAERTVQDIVSRLITRYGFPIVGVRHGAFRCYFIPANKE' A
#
# COMPACT_ATOMS: atom_id res chain seq x y z
N MET A 1 -3.94 1.62 19.25
CA MET A 1 -4.71 2.11 18.25
C MET A 1 -5.00 1.13 17.23
N SER A 2 -6.18 0.94 16.82
CA SER A 2 -6.53 -0.04 15.82
C SER A 2 -6.69 0.64 14.46
N LEU A 3 -6.34 -0.08 13.42
CA LEU A 3 -6.52 0.38 12.07
C LEU A 3 -7.99 0.30 11.70
N SER A 4 -8.43 1.19 10.84
CA SER A 4 -9.78 1.09 10.34
C SER A 4 -9.88 -0.11 9.41
N ILE A 5 -11.11 -0.51 9.09
CA ILE A 5 -11.29 -1.69 8.26
C ILE A 5 -10.70 -1.46 6.88
N ASN A 6 -10.79 -0.25 6.35
CA ASN A 6 -10.21 0.05 5.04
C ASN A 6 -8.69 0.05 5.11
N ASP A 7 -8.12 0.54 6.19
CA ASP A 7 -6.67 0.51 6.37
C ASP A 7 -6.17 -0.93 6.37
N LYS A 8 -6.88 -1.79 7.06
CA LYS A 8 -6.50 -3.20 7.11
C LYS A 8 -6.60 -3.85 5.74
N ARG A 9 -7.64 -3.53 5.01
CA ARG A 9 -7.83 -4.13 3.69
C ARG A 9 -6.71 -3.73 2.74
N VAL A 10 -6.33 -2.47 2.76
CA VAL A 10 -5.24 -2.00 1.91
C VAL A 10 -3.93 -2.64 2.33
N LEU A 11 -3.67 -2.67 3.63
CA LEU A 11 -2.42 -3.22 4.14
C LEU A 11 -2.27 -4.70 3.79
N ARG A 12 -3.36 -5.44 3.82
CA ARG A 12 -3.31 -6.87 3.51
C ARG A 12 -2.91 -7.14 2.07
N LEU A 13 -3.18 -6.20 1.18
CA LEU A 13 -2.84 -6.38 -0.23
C LEU A 13 -1.40 -6.01 -0.51
N ILE A 14 -0.75 -5.28 0.38
CA ILE A 14 0.64 -4.88 0.19
C ILE A 14 1.51 -5.98 0.80
N LYS A 15 2.25 -6.65 -0.06
CA LYS A 15 3.04 -7.81 0.36
C LYS A 15 4.51 -7.47 0.48
N VAL A 16 5.27 -8.39 1.04
CA VAL A 16 6.70 -8.21 1.21
C VAL A 16 7.40 -8.64 -0.07
N GLY A 17 8.37 -7.86 -0.50
CA GLY A 17 9.18 -8.17 -1.66
C GLY A 17 8.77 -7.40 -2.89
N ALA A 18 9.74 -6.88 -3.62
CA ALA A 18 9.48 -6.08 -4.81
C ALA A 18 8.76 -6.89 -5.89
N GLU A 19 9.00 -8.18 -5.94
CA GLU A 19 8.34 -9.03 -6.93
C GLU A 19 6.86 -9.20 -6.63
N ASN A 20 6.44 -8.85 -5.43
CA ASN A 20 5.04 -8.94 -5.06
C ASN A 20 4.39 -7.56 -4.99
N SER A 21 4.98 -6.57 -5.63
CA SER A 21 4.42 -5.23 -5.59
C SER A 21 3.04 -5.19 -6.25
N ILE A 22 2.21 -4.28 -5.79
CA ILE A 22 0.86 -4.14 -6.29
C ILE A 22 0.62 -2.67 -6.61
N THR A 23 -0.10 -2.40 -7.69
CA THR A 23 -0.36 -1.02 -8.08
C THR A 23 -1.51 -0.44 -7.27
N GLY A 24 -1.52 0.89 -7.17
CA GLY A 24 -2.64 1.57 -6.53
C GLY A 24 -3.95 1.31 -7.25
N ALA A 25 -3.90 1.19 -8.58
CA ALA A 25 -5.10 0.89 -9.35
C ALA A 25 -5.64 -0.50 -9.00
N GLU A 26 -4.75 -1.45 -8.80
CA GLU A 26 -5.16 -2.80 -8.42
C GLU A 26 -5.78 -2.81 -7.03
N ILE A 27 -5.19 -2.09 -6.10
CA ILE A 27 -5.74 -1.99 -4.75
C ILE A 27 -7.12 -1.35 -4.81
N SER A 28 -7.25 -0.29 -5.60
CA SER A 28 -8.52 0.39 -5.76
C SER A 28 -9.58 -0.56 -6.29
N LEU A 29 -9.22 -1.37 -7.28
CA LEU A 29 -10.15 -2.30 -7.88
C LEU A 29 -10.61 -3.37 -6.89
N ILE A 30 -9.68 -3.92 -6.14
CA ILE A 30 -9.99 -4.98 -5.20
C ILE A 30 -10.79 -4.48 -4.01
N THR A 31 -10.41 -3.32 -3.48
CA THR A 31 -11.06 -2.78 -2.29
C THR A 31 -12.30 -1.95 -2.63
N LYS A 32 -12.44 -1.61 -3.92
CA LYS A 32 -13.54 -0.75 -4.38
C LYS A 32 -13.47 0.64 -3.78
N LEU A 33 -12.28 1.08 -3.46
CA LEU A 33 -12.04 2.44 -2.98
C LEU A 33 -11.44 3.25 -4.12
N ALA A 34 -11.64 4.55 -4.10
CA ALA A 34 -11.03 5.42 -5.11
C ALA A 34 -9.51 5.38 -4.96
N GLU A 35 -8.80 5.56 -6.07
CA GLU A 35 -7.34 5.56 -6.02
C GLU A 35 -6.83 6.62 -5.08
N ARG A 36 -7.47 7.77 -5.04
CA ARG A 36 -7.07 8.83 -4.13
C ARG A 36 -7.19 8.38 -2.68
N THR A 37 -8.26 7.68 -2.37
CA THR A 37 -8.46 7.16 -1.02
C THR A 37 -7.37 6.13 -0.69
N VAL A 38 -7.02 5.30 -1.66
CA VAL A 38 -5.96 4.32 -1.46
C VAL A 38 -4.65 5.02 -1.17
N GLN A 39 -4.33 6.08 -1.92
CA GLN A 39 -3.10 6.83 -1.68
C GLN A 39 -3.09 7.46 -0.29
N ASP A 40 -4.22 7.99 0.13
CA ASP A 40 -4.33 8.58 1.46
C ASP A 40 -4.11 7.53 2.54
N ILE A 41 -4.67 6.35 2.35
CA ILE A 41 -4.53 5.26 3.32
C ILE A 41 -3.07 4.82 3.38
N VAL A 42 -2.43 4.64 2.23
CA VAL A 42 -1.03 4.22 2.20
C VAL A 42 -0.16 5.27 2.88
N SER A 43 -0.41 6.53 2.59
CA SER A 43 0.35 7.61 3.21
C SER A 43 0.19 7.58 4.73
N ARG A 44 -1.02 7.35 5.19
CA ARG A 44 -1.29 7.29 6.63
C ARG A 44 -0.60 6.10 7.28
N LEU A 45 -0.60 4.96 6.58
CA LEU A 45 0.08 3.78 7.10
C LEU A 45 1.57 4.03 7.27
N ILE A 46 2.15 4.77 6.34
CA ILE A 46 3.58 5.08 6.42
C ILE A 46 3.86 6.10 7.52
N THR A 47 3.11 7.19 7.53
CA THR A 47 3.45 8.32 8.39
C THR A 47 2.90 8.17 9.81
N ARG A 48 1.69 7.62 9.93
CA ARG A 48 1.11 7.51 11.24
C ARG A 48 1.44 6.23 11.95
N TYR A 49 1.43 5.13 11.24
CA TYR A 49 1.64 3.82 11.85
C TYR A 49 3.04 3.29 11.65
N GLY A 50 3.84 3.95 10.82
CA GLY A 50 5.24 3.56 10.66
C GLY A 50 5.48 2.28 9.88
N PHE A 51 4.53 1.86 9.05
CA PHE A 51 4.76 0.67 8.23
C PHE A 51 5.78 0.99 7.14
N PRO A 52 6.73 0.10 6.88
CA PRO A 52 7.77 0.33 5.89
C PRO A 52 7.29 0.03 4.47
N ILE A 53 6.35 0.80 3.99
CA ILE A 53 5.81 0.63 2.64
C ILE A 53 6.58 1.53 1.69
N VAL A 54 7.06 0.94 0.59
CA VAL A 54 7.81 1.67 -0.41
C VAL A 54 6.92 1.85 -1.63
N GLY A 55 6.87 3.07 -2.15
CA GLY A 55 6.14 3.35 -3.38
C GLY A 55 7.13 3.59 -4.49
N VAL A 56 7.03 2.82 -5.56
CA VAL A 56 7.91 2.95 -6.71
C VAL A 56 7.06 3.34 -7.91
N ARG A 57 7.53 4.35 -8.63
CA ARG A 57 6.82 4.78 -9.81
C ARG A 57 7.31 4.00 -11.02
N HIS A 58 6.38 3.38 -11.73
CA HIS A 58 6.73 2.60 -12.89
C HIS A 58 5.89 3.10 -14.04
N GLY A 59 6.42 3.99 -14.81
CA GLY A 59 5.65 4.61 -15.89
C GLY A 59 4.52 5.46 -15.31
N ALA A 60 3.30 5.16 -15.72
CA ALA A 60 2.13 5.89 -15.24
C ALA A 60 1.56 5.28 -13.96
N PHE A 61 2.14 4.17 -13.48
CA PHE A 61 1.59 3.49 -12.33
C PHE A 61 2.51 3.60 -11.13
N ARG A 62 1.94 3.49 -9.95
CA ARG A 62 2.69 3.48 -8.71
C ARG A 62 2.48 2.14 -8.04
N CYS A 63 3.58 1.46 -7.76
CA CYS A 63 3.53 0.15 -7.13
C CYS A 63 3.95 0.25 -5.67
N TYR A 64 3.33 -0.52 -4.83
CA TYR A 64 3.63 -0.52 -3.41
C TYR A 64 4.05 -1.91 -2.95
N PHE A 65 5.03 -1.95 -2.08
CA PHE A 65 5.46 -3.21 -1.49
C PHE A 65 6.20 -2.91 -0.19
N ILE A 66 6.39 -3.93 0.62
CA ILE A 66 7.17 -3.80 1.84
C ILE A 66 8.52 -4.45 1.57
N PRO A 67 9.65 -3.75 1.76
CA PRO A 67 10.96 -4.32 1.46
C PRO A 67 11.22 -5.56 2.30
N ALA A 68 11.78 -6.57 1.65
CA ALA A 68 12.16 -7.77 2.37
C ALA A 68 13.53 -7.55 2.98
N ASN A 69 13.62 -6.64 3.91
CA ASN A 69 14.90 -6.25 4.41
C ASN A 69 15.18 -6.92 5.70
N LYS A 70 16.25 -7.65 5.83
CA LYS A 70 16.52 -8.24 6.95
C LYS A 70 17.56 -7.64 7.55
N GLU A 71 18.09 -7.02 7.85
CA GLU A 71 19.03 -6.43 8.45
C GLU A 71 19.35 -6.47 9.36
#